data_37578123dc8c06b5dec314e4a8353199
#
_entry.id   37578123dc8c06b5dec314e4a8353199
#
_cell.length_a   1.000
_cell.length_b   1.000
_cell.length_c   1.000
_cell.angle_alpha   90.00
_cell.angle_beta   90.00
_cell.angle_gamma   90.00
#
_symmetry.space_group_name_H-M   'P 1'
#
loop_
_entity.id
_entity.type
_entity.pdbx_description
1 polymer ?
#
loop_
_entity_poly.entity_id
_entity_poly.type
_entity_poly.pdbx_seq_one_letter_code
_entity_poly.pdbx_strand_id
1 'polypeptide(L)'
;AVEMALHKHSKEMELKTEADFLRSMAEHNEDAEVIFVKNRSRLMRVKHEDLLFVEALKDYVVVHTREESYTIHSTMKEVERKLSDRRFIRVHRSYIVNLHAIESMKYANITMEGIEKEIPVGGSYKDVLASRINLL
;
A
#
# COMPACT_ATOMS: atom_id res chain seq x y z
N ALA A 1 -0.50 35.66 -19.94
CA ALA A 1 0.91 35.84 -19.61
C ALA A 1 1.36 34.80 -18.59
N VAL A 2 0.92 34.93 -17.36
CA VAL A 2 1.26 33.95 -16.35
C VAL A 2 0.71 32.59 -16.75
N GLU A 3 -0.48 32.56 -17.28
CA GLU A 3 -1.08 31.36 -17.78
C GLU A 3 -0.26 30.70 -18.87
N MET A 4 0.28 31.50 -19.75
CA MET A 4 1.10 30.99 -20.86
C MET A 4 2.35 30.32 -20.35
N ALA A 5 3.01 30.93 -19.38
CA ALA A 5 4.22 30.36 -18.80
C ALA A 5 3.89 29.07 -18.04
N LEU A 6 2.83 29.09 -17.27
CA LEU A 6 2.41 27.91 -16.55
C LEU A 6 1.99 26.82 -17.50
N HIS A 7 1.30 27.18 -18.55
CA HIS A 7 0.86 26.23 -19.55
C HIS A 7 2.05 25.53 -20.21
N LYS A 8 3.09 26.28 -20.51
CA LYS A 8 4.27 25.71 -21.13
C LYS A 8 4.97 24.74 -20.19
N HIS A 9 5.07 25.09 -18.92
CA HIS A 9 5.65 24.20 -17.93
C HIS A 9 4.80 22.96 -17.73
N SER A 10 3.49 23.15 -17.69
CA SER A 10 2.59 22.01 -17.55
C SER A 10 2.76 21.02 -18.67
N LYS A 11 2.95 21.52 -19.87
CA LYS A 11 3.12 20.67 -21.03
C LYS A 11 4.41 19.85 -20.94
N GLU A 12 5.47 20.47 -20.47
CA GLU A 12 6.73 19.78 -20.28
C GLU A 12 6.62 18.74 -19.17
N MET A 13 5.89 19.07 -18.11
CA MET A 13 5.65 18.13 -17.03
C MET A 13 4.82 16.94 -17.48
N GLU A 14 3.86 17.18 -18.33
CA GLU A 14 3.06 16.10 -18.89
C GLU A 14 3.92 15.15 -19.69
N LEU A 15 4.88 15.71 -20.42
CA LEU A 15 5.80 14.90 -21.21
C LEU A 15 6.78 14.13 -20.34
N LYS A 16 7.02 14.59 -19.12
CA LYS A 16 7.92 13.89 -18.23
C LYS A 16 7.33 12.60 -17.76
N THR A 17 6.09 12.60 -17.34
CA THR A 17 5.39 11.35 -17.12
C THR A 17 4.19 11.50 -16.22
N GLU A 18 3.27 10.57 -16.42
CA GLU A 18 2.19 10.37 -15.48
C GLU A 18 2.75 10.03 -14.10
N ALA A 19 3.88 9.30 -14.08
CA ALA A 19 4.49 8.89 -12.83
C ALA A 19 4.94 10.07 -11.98
N ASP A 20 5.53 11.09 -12.61
CA ASP A 20 5.96 12.28 -11.88
C ASP A 20 4.78 13.06 -11.34
N PHE A 21 3.72 13.17 -12.13
CA PHE A 21 2.52 13.84 -11.73
C PHE A 21 1.88 13.13 -10.52
N LEU A 22 1.78 11.81 -10.62
CA LEU A 22 1.19 11.01 -9.55
C LEU A 22 2.04 11.04 -8.29
N ARG A 23 3.35 11.02 -8.45
CA ARG A 23 4.25 11.11 -7.31
C ARG A 23 4.09 12.45 -6.60
N SER A 24 3.96 13.51 -7.38
CA SER A 24 3.75 14.83 -6.83
C SER A 24 2.45 14.90 -6.04
N MET A 25 1.39 14.30 -6.57
CA MET A 25 0.13 14.24 -5.86
C MET A 25 0.25 13.44 -4.57
N ALA A 26 0.95 12.32 -4.62
CA ALA A 26 1.13 11.46 -3.45
C ALA A 26 1.92 12.18 -2.37
N GLU A 27 2.93 12.94 -2.74
CA GLU A 27 3.73 13.68 -1.78
C GLU A 27 2.94 14.79 -1.11
N HIS A 28 2.01 15.38 -1.83
CA HIS A 28 1.18 16.45 -1.29
C HIS A 28 0.04 15.93 -0.43
N ASN A 29 -0.25 14.64 -0.52
CA ASN A 29 -1.33 14.01 0.21
C ASN A 29 -0.81 12.90 1.11
N GLU A 30 0.10 13.25 2.02
CA GLU A 30 0.64 12.27 2.97
C GLU A 30 -0.45 11.61 3.81
N ASP A 31 -1.53 12.35 4.04
CA ASP A 31 -2.67 11.83 4.81
C ASP A 31 -3.75 11.27 3.91
N ALA A 32 -3.52 11.23 2.59
CA ALA A 32 -4.49 10.66 1.68
C ALA A 32 -4.65 9.18 1.98
N GLU A 33 -5.89 8.77 2.17
CA GLU A 33 -6.19 7.38 2.47
C GLU A 33 -6.42 6.57 1.21
N VAL A 34 -5.65 6.88 0.17
CA VAL A 34 -5.71 6.16 -1.10
C VAL A 34 -4.31 5.93 -1.64
N ILE A 35 -4.18 4.89 -2.44
CA ILE A 35 -2.97 4.63 -3.18
C ILE A 35 -3.39 4.26 -4.60
N PHE A 36 -2.57 4.64 -5.57
CA PHE A 36 -2.83 4.28 -6.96
C PHE A 36 -1.94 3.11 -7.33
N VAL A 37 -2.53 2.08 -7.92
CA VAL A 37 -1.78 0.93 -8.40
C VAL A 37 -1.91 0.87 -9.91
N LYS A 38 -0.80 0.54 -10.55
CA LYS A 38 -0.79 0.43 -12.01
C LYS A 38 -1.23 -0.97 -12.38
N ASN A 39 -2.33 -1.06 -13.11
CA ASN A 39 -2.88 -2.32 -13.61
C ASN A 39 -2.94 -2.23 -15.12
N ARG A 40 -1.92 -2.80 -15.78
CA ARG A 40 -1.75 -2.72 -17.23
C ARG A 40 -1.60 -1.27 -17.65
N SER A 41 -2.51 -0.74 -18.45
CA SER A 41 -2.45 0.64 -18.92
C SER A 41 -3.31 1.58 -18.06
N ARG A 42 -3.87 1.07 -16.98
CA ARG A 42 -4.77 1.83 -16.12
C ARG A 42 -4.16 2.04 -14.75
N LEU A 43 -4.56 3.16 -14.15
CA LEU A 43 -4.22 3.44 -12.77
C LEU A 43 -5.48 3.26 -11.95
N MET A 44 -5.42 2.34 -11.00
CA MET A 44 -6.56 2.04 -10.15
C MET A 44 -6.38 2.72 -8.81
N ARG A 45 -7.38 3.46 -8.40
CA ARG A 45 -7.39 4.09 -7.09
C ARG A 45 -7.87 3.06 -6.07
N VAL A 46 -7.05 2.81 -5.08
CA VAL A 46 -7.38 1.86 -4.02
C VAL A 46 -7.42 2.61 -2.70
N LYS A 47 -8.54 2.58 -2.03
CA LYS A 47 -8.66 3.20 -0.72
C LYS A 47 -7.93 2.33 0.29
N HIS A 48 -7.25 2.96 1.23
CA HIS A 48 -6.54 2.21 2.27
C HIS A 48 -7.47 1.30 3.06
N GLU A 49 -8.70 1.72 3.27
CA GLU A 49 -9.67 0.91 3.99
C GLU A 49 -10.07 -0.37 3.24
N ASP A 50 -9.89 -0.39 1.93
CA ASP A 50 -10.18 -1.56 1.10
C ASP A 50 -8.98 -2.46 0.92
N LEU A 51 -7.79 -1.99 1.23
CA LEU A 51 -6.56 -2.75 1.09
C LEU A 51 -6.37 -3.62 2.32
N LEU A 52 -6.38 -4.92 2.12
CA LEU A 52 -6.29 -5.88 3.22
C LEU A 52 -4.85 -6.21 3.59
N PHE A 53 -4.09 -6.65 2.62
CA PHE A 53 -2.68 -6.94 2.85
C PHE A 53 -1.91 -6.95 1.55
N VAL A 54 -0.58 -6.92 1.65
CA VAL A 54 0.32 -6.98 0.51
C VAL A 54 1.25 -8.16 0.71
N GLU A 55 1.43 -8.91 -0.34
CA GLU A 55 2.24 -10.12 -0.32
C GLU A 55 3.36 -10.05 -1.35
N ALA A 56 4.56 -10.47 -0.97
CA ALA A 56 5.70 -10.48 -1.88
C ALA A 56 5.77 -11.79 -2.67
N LEU A 57 5.99 -11.68 -3.97
CA LEU A 57 6.21 -12.84 -4.85
C LEU A 57 7.41 -12.55 -5.73
N LYS A 58 8.59 -12.96 -5.30
CA LYS A 58 9.82 -12.72 -6.05
C LYS A 58 9.97 -11.23 -6.43
N ASP A 59 9.88 -10.93 -7.72
CA ASP A 59 10.04 -9.57 -8.23
C ASP A 59 8.76 -8.76 -8.23
N TYR A 60 7.67 -9.33 -7.74
CA TYR A 60 6.36 -8.71 -7.75
C TYR A 60 5.79 -8.64 -6.34
N VAL A 61 4.84 -7.76 -6.18
CA VAL A 61 4.03 -7.75 -4.96
C VAL A 61 2.57 -7.84 -5.39
N VAL A 62 1.76 -8.48 -4.56
CA VAL A 62 0.33 -8.59 -4.82
C VAL A 62 -0.38 -7.77 -3.76
N VAL A 63 -1.16 -6.79 -4.21
CA VAL A 63 -1.98 -5.96 -3.35
C VAL A 63 -3.37 -6.57 -3.31
N HIS A 64 -3.74 -7.09 -2.15
CA HIS A 64 -5.04 -7.74 -1.97
C HIS A 64 -6.04 -6.77 -1.39
N THR A 65 -7.10 -6.51 -2.14
CA THR A 65 -8.17 -5.64 -1.69
C THR A 65 -9.43 -6.46 -1.42
N ARG A 66 -10.47 -5.81 -0.92
CA ARG A 66 -11.73 -6.49 -0.62
C ARG A 66 -12.39 -7.05 -1.87
N GLU A 67 -12.16 -6.42 -3.02
CA GLU A 67 -12.80 -6.83 -4.26
C GLU A 67 -11.90 -7.66 -5.15
N GLU A 68 -10.65 -7.25 -5.30
CA GLU A 68 -9.75 -7.95 -6.21
C GLU A 68 -8.30 -7.75 -5.80
N SER A 69 -7.40 -8.44 -6.50
CA SER A 69 -5.97 -8.34 -6.22
C SER A 69 -5.24 -7.80 -7.43
N TYR A 70 -4.19 -7.03 -7.16
CA TYR A 70 -3.36 -6.43 -8.20
C TYR A 70 -1.93 -6.88 -8.02
N THR A 71 -1.34 -7.39 -9.10
CA THR A 71 0.06 -7.79 -9.11
C THR A 71 0.86 -6.66 -9.75
N ILE A 72 1.82 -6.11 -9.00
CA ILE A 72 2.63 -5.01 -9.50
C ILE A 72 4.12 -5.33 -9.35
N HIS A 73 4.91 -4.80 -10.27
CA HIS A 73 6.36 -4.97 -10.22
C HIS A 73 6.93 -3.95 -9.25
N SER A 74 7.22 -4.39 -8.04
CA SER A 74 7.70 -3.52 -6.99
C SER A 74 8.34 -4.36 -5.90
N THR A 75 8.86 -3.70 -4.88
CA THR A 75 9.44 -4.38 -3.73
C THR A 75 8.62 -4.07 -2.49
N MET A 76 8.72 -4.93 -1.49
CA MET A 76 8.03 -4.71 -0.21
C MET A 76 8.50 -3.44 0.46
N LYS A 77 9.77 -3.13 0.34
CA LYS A 77 10.34 -1.92 0.92
C LYS A 77 9.72 -0.67 0.31
N GLU A 78 9.53 -0.69 -1.01
CA GLU A 78 8.93 0.43 -1.72
C GLU A 78 7.47 0.60 -1.33
N VAL A 79 6.74 -0.50 -1.25
CA VAL A 79 5.34 -0.48 -0.85
C VAL A 79 5.20 0.00 0.59
N GLU A 80 6.03 -0.50 1.47
CA GLU A 80 6.02 -0.11 2.88
C GLU A 80 6.21 1.39 3.03
N ARG A 81 7.12 1.94 2.23
CA ARG A 81 7.40 3.38 2.27
C ARG A 81 6.21 4.23 1.85
N LYS A 82 5.37 3.71 0.95
CA LYS A 82 4.24 4.45 0.41
C LYS A 82 2.94 4.28 1.15
N LEU A 83 2.84 3.26 1.97
CA LEU A 83 1.64 3.05 2.76
C LEU A 83 1.75 3.76 4.11
N SER A 84 0.62 4.25 4.61
CA SER A 84 0.58 4.93 5.89
C SER A 84 0.94 3.97 7.01
N ASP A 85 1.91 4.34 7.84
CA ASP A 85 2.32 3.51 8.97
C ASP A 85 1.32 3.55 10.13
N ARG A 86 0.31 4.39 10.04
CA ARG A 86 -0.77 4.42 11.03
C ARG A 86 -1.72 3.24 10.85
N ARG A 87 -1.86 2.79 9.62
CA ARG A 87 -2.84 1.76 9.26
C ARG A 87 -2.18 0.46 8.87
N PHE A 88 -0.99 0.52 8.30
CA PHE A 88 -0.31 -0.65 7.77
C PHE A 88 0.95 -0.95 8.55
N ILE A 89 1.22 -2.23 8.71
CA ILE A 89 2.42 -2.67 9.39
C ILE A 89 2.99 -3.90 8.71
N ARG A 90 4.31 -3.94 8.61
CA ARG A 90 4.97 -5.11 8.09
C ARG A 90 5.06 -6.14 9.19
N VAL A 91 4.55 -7.33 8.94
CA VAL A 91 4.47 -8.42 9.93
C VAL A 91 5.34 -9.61 9.57
N HIS A 92 5.92 -9.57 8.39
CA HIS A 92 6.75 -10.64 7.87
C HIS A 92 7.56 -10.06 6.72
N ARG A 93 8.69 -10.67 6.39
CA ARG A 93 9.45 -10.16 5.26
C ARG A 93 8.65 -10.14 3.97
N SER A 94 7.62 -10.98 3.89
CA SER A 94 6.78 -11.10 2.70
C SER A 94 5.36 -10.57 2.87
N TYR A 95 5.02 -9.97 4.00
CA TYR A 95 3.65 -9.52 4.25
C TYR A 95 3.57 -8.18 4.96
N ILE A 96 2.70 -7.33 4.44
CA ILE A 96 2.29 -6.09 5.10
C ILE A 96 0.79 -6.19 5.27
N VAL A 97 0.26 -5.89 6.45
CA VAL A 97 -1.17 -6.00 6.70
C VAL A 97 -1.77 -4.67 7.11
N ASN A 98 -3.05 -4.52 6.81
CA ASN A 98 -3.85 -3.40 7.28
C ASN A 98 -4.34 -3.73 8.68
N LEU A 99 -3.87 -2.99 9.68
CA LEU A 99 -4.24 -3.24 11.06
C LEU A 99 -5.75 -3.21 11.29
N HIS A 100 -6.44 -2.34 10.57
CA HIS A 100 -7.88 -2.18 10.73
C HIS A 100 -8.69 -3.30 10.08
N ALA A 101 -8.04 -4.14 9.28
CA ALA A 101 -8.71 -5.25 8.62
C ALA A 101 -8.34 -6.60 9.23
N ILE A 102 -7.63 -6.60 10.34
CA ILE A 102 -7.32 -7.83 11.06
C ILE A 102 -8.58 -8.29 11.77
N GLU A 103 -8.99 -9.53 11.51
CA GLU A 103 -10.15 -10.10 12.16
C GLU A 103 -9.76 -10.77 13.48
N SER A 104 -8.70 -11.56 13.44
CA SER A 104 -8.25 -12.29 14.63
C SER A 104 -6.79 -12.68 14.49
N MET A 105 -6.20 -13.05 15.60
CA MET A 105 -4.83 -13.56 15.63
C MET A 105 -4.79 -14.76 16.55
N LYS A 106 -4.13 -15.80 16.10
CA LYS A 106 -3.98 -17.01 16.89
C LYS A 106 -2.57 -17.53 16.70
N TYR A 107 -1.84 -17.70 17.82
CA TYR A 107 -0.43 -18.06 17.80
C TYR A 107 0.35 -16.98 17.06
N ALA A 108 1.05 -17.31 16.03
CA ALA A 108 1.79 -16.34 15.25
C ALA A 108 1.17 -16.13 13.87
N ASN A 109 -0.14 -16.26 13.79
CA ASN A 109 -0.86 -16.12 12.52
C ASN A 109 -1.98 -15.11 12.63
N ILE A 110 -2.16 -14.37 11.55
CA ILE A 110 -3.19 -13.34 11.45
C ILE A 110 -4.24 -13.77 10.45
N THR A 111 -5.51 -13.61 10.82
CA THR A 111 -6.63 -13.80 9.91
C THR A 111 -7.19 -12.44 9.56
N MET A 112 -7.28 -12.15 8.26
CA MET A 112 -7.84 -10.89 7.78
C MET A 112 -9.33 -11.04 7.50
N GLU A 113 -10.05 -9.92 7.56
CA GLU A 113 -11.48 -9.92 7.27
C GLU A 113 -11.77 -10.48 5.88
N GLY A 114 -12.67 -11.49 5.85
CA GLY A 114 -13.14 -12.03 4.58
C GLY A 114 -12.15 -12.91 3.83
N ILE A 115 -11.05 -13.25 4.45
CA ILE A 115 -10.01 -14.06 3.82
C ILE A 115 -9.70 -15.26 4.70
N GLU A 116 -9.66 -16.44 4.09
CA GLU A 116 -9.38 -17.66 4.82
C GLU A 116 -7.88 -17.87 5.06
N LYS A 117 -7.05 -17.29 4.21
CA LYS A 117 -5.61 -17.44 4.32
C LYS A 117 -5.08 -16.83 5.60
N GLU A 118 -4.27 -17.57 6.33
CA GLU A 118 -3.59 -17.05 7.51
C GLU A 118 -2.25 -16.44 7.11
N ILE A 119 -1.95 -15.30 7.70
CA ILE A 119 -0.71 -14.58 7.42
C ILE A 119 0.25 -14.76 8.59
N PRO A 120 1.44 -15.32 8.36
CA PRO A 120 2.38 -15.55 9.44
C PRO A 120 3.04 -14.26 9.90
N VAL A 121 3.33 -14.20 11.18
CA VAL A 121 4.08 -13.08 11.76
C VAL A 121 5.50 -13.57 12.01
N GLY A 122 6.47 -12.91 11.38
CA GLY A 122 7.88 -13.26 11.57
C GLY A 122 8.34 -12.90 12.97
N GLY A 123 9.30 -13.68 13.49
CA GLY A 123 9.78 -13.48 14.84
C GLY A 123 10.30 -12.08 15.13
N SER A 124 10.99 -11.48 14.15
CA SER A 124 11.54 -10.14 14.32
C SER A 124 10.47 -9.04 14.24
N TYR A 125 9.25 -9.38 13.86
CA TYR A 125 8.16 -8.41 13.70
C TYR A 125 7.14 -8.46 14.83
N LYS A 126 7.25 -9.44 15.71
CA LYS A 126 6.27 -9.64 16.79
C LYS A 126 6.18 -8.46 17.75
N ASP A 127 7.33 -7.92 18.15
CA ASP A 127 7.34 -6.82 19.11
C ASP A 127 6.73 -5.56 18.54
N VAL A 128 7.03 -5.27 17.27
CA VAL A 128 6.48 -4.10 16.61
C VAL A 128 4.97 -4.24 16.49
N LEU A 129 4.51 -5.41 16.08
CA LEU A 129 3.08 -5.68 15.98
C LEU A 129 2.39 -5.52 17.33
N ALA A 130 2.98 -6.10 18.37
CA ALA A 130 2.40 -6.01 19.70
C ALA A 130 2.26 -4.58 20.19
N SER A 131 3.22 -3.73 19.85
CA SER A 131 3.18 -2.32 20.25
C SER A 131 2.08 -1.53 19.55
N ARG A 132 1.57 -2.06 18.46
CA ARG A 132 0.54 -1.38 17.65
C ARG A 132 -0.87 -1.89 17.96
N ILE A 133 -0.97 -2.93 18.74
CA ILE A 133 -2.26 -3.52 19.10
C ILE A 133 -2.72 -2.97 20.43
N ASN A 134 -3.99 -2.57 20.47
CA ASN A 134 -4.60 -2.05 21.69
C ASN A 134 -5.33 -3.21 22.36
N LEU A 135 -4.61 -3.91 23.21
CA LEU A 135 -5.15 -5.10 23.88
C LEU A 135 -5.96 -4.71 25.11
N LEU A 136 -7.15 -5.27 25.20
CA LEU A 136 -8.05 -5.04 26.30
C LEU A 136 -7.72 -5.93 27.50
#